data_a0313fc8814430e4150ed4570c040ca1
#
_entry.id   a0313fc8814430e4150ed4570c040ca1
#
_cell.length_a   1.000
_cell.length_b   1.000
_cell.length_c   1.000
_cell.angle_alpha   90.00
_cell.angle_beta   90.00
_cell.angle_gamma   90.00
#
_symmetry.space_group_name_H-M   'P 1'
#
loop_
_entity.id
_entity.type
_entity.pdbx_description
1 polymer ?
#
loop_
_entity_poly.entity_id
_entity_poly.type
_entity_poly.pdbx_seq_one_letter_code
_entity_poly.pdbx_strand_id
1 'polypeptide(L)'
;MLKKEILWREILVQARLNNKKKFTQKELAQKFGFSLSTVFNALKTPRDNHSIEVMPRFFILENYPKLLYLWANEHSLKREMIYQGRINKNILELENETPDWASFGFYSAYKFLYQDTPADYDHLYIYVDSGELTKLKKRFDLPSKVDFSPNFFVLKKDPWLKFYSEKMTPEQIFVDIWNSDEWYAKDFLKALEDKLNL
;
A
#
# COMPACT_ATOMS: atom_id res chain seq x y z
N MET A 1 -7.84 -3.71 1.65
CA MET A 1 -7.14 -4.35 0.51
C MET A 1 -7.84 -5.63 0.09
N LEU A 2 -7.98 -5.90 -1.21
CA LEU A 2 -8.56 -7.14 -1.73
C LEU A 2 -7.55 -8.29 -1.63
N LYS A 3 -8.05 -9.54 -1.53
CA LYS A 3 -7.18 -10.74 -1.46
C LYS A 3 -6.20 -10.85 -2.64
N LYS A 4 -6.61 -10.44 -3.85
CA LYS A 4 -5.73 -10.43 -5.03
C LYS A 4 -4.58 -9.44 -4.88
N GLU A 5 -4.83 -8.26 -4.34
CA GLU A 5 -3.82 -7.22 -4.12
C GLU A 5 -2.77 -7.66 -3.08
N ILE A 6 -3.20 -8.37 -2.03
CA ILE A 6 -2.30 -8.97 -1.03
C ILE A 6 -1.35 -9.98 -1.68
N LEU A 7 -1.87 -10.80 -2.61
CA LEU A 7 -1.06 -11.79 -3.34
C LEU A 7 -0.08 -11.10 -4.31
N TRP A 8 -0.52 -10.07 -5.02
CA TRP A 8 0.34 -9.30 -5.93
C TRP A 8 1.45 -8.57 -5.18
N ARG A 9 1.13 -7.94 -4.04
CA ARG A 9 2.13 -7.36 -3.13
C ARG A 9 3.19 -8.39 -2.74
N GLU A 10 2.77 -9.57 -2.29
CA GLU A 10 3.69 -10.62 -1.90
C GLU A 10 4.63 -11.04 -3.03
N ILE A 11 4.10 -11.27 -4.23
CA ILE A 11 4.89 -11.64 -5.40
C ILE A 11 5.95 -10.57 -5.70
N LEU A 12 5.56 -9.31 -5.71
CA LEU A 12 6.44 -8.17 -5.97
C LEU A 12 7.51 -8.02 -4.88
N VAL A 13 7.11 -8.05 -3.61
CA VAL A 13 8.04 -7.93 -2.47
C VAL A 13 9.07 -9.05 -2.48
N GLN A 14 8.65 -10.30 -2.71
CA GLN A 14 9.58 -11.45 -2.77
C GLN A 14 10.52 -11.36 -3.97
N ALA A 15 10.04 -10.88 -5.10
CA ALA A 15 10.88 -10.65 -6.28
C ALA A 15 11.96 -9.61 -6.00
N ARG A 16 11.62 -8.50 -5.35
CA ARG A 16 12.57 -7.43 -5.02
C ARG A 16 13.55 -7.83 -3.90
N LEU A 17 13.04 -8.37 -2.79
CA LEU A 17 13.89 -8.66 -1.61
C LEU A 17 14.74 -9.91 -1.78
N ASN A 18 14.20 -10.95 -2.41
CA ASN A 18 14.80 -12.28 -2.47
C ASN A 18 15.15 -12.72 -3.90
N ASN A 19 15.01 -11.84 -4.89
CA ASN A 19 15.16 -12.16 -6.32
C ASN A 19 14.34 -13.40 -6.73
N LYS A 20 13.20 -13.61 -6.05
CA LYS A 20 12.35 -14.79 -6.26
C LYS A 20 11.39 -14.52 -7.41
N LYS A 21 11.60 -15.20 -8.53
CA LYS A 21 10.71 -15.11 -9.70
C LYS A 21 9.72 -16.28 -9.79
N LYS A 22 10.02 -17.43 -9.19
CA LYS A 22 9.21 -18.64 -9.26
C LYS A 22 8.36 -18.83 -8.02
N PHE A 23 7.05 -19.06 -8.22
CA PHE A 23 6.05 -19.19 -7.16
C PHE A 23 5.11 -20.36 -7.42
N THR A 24 4.52 -20.92 -6.35
CA THR A 24 3.42 -21.88 -6.45
C THR A 24 2.14 -21.31 -5.85
N GLN A 25 0.99 -21.73 -6.39
CA GLN A 25 -0.29 -21.35 -5.80
C GLN A 25 -0.44 -21.90 -4.37
N LYS A 26 0.14 -23.07 -4.10
CA LYS A 26 0.07 -23.74 -2.79
C LYS A 26 0.81 -22.93 -1.70
N GLU A 27 2.03 -22.45 -1.97
CA GLU A 27 2.77 -21.65 -0.98
C GLU A 27 2.07 -20.33 -0.66
N LEU A 28 1.51 -19.65 -1.67
CA LEU A 28 0.75 -18.42 -1.43
C LEU A 28 -0.55 -18.68 -0.66
N ALA A 29 -1.27 -19.76 -1.00
CA ALA A 29 -2.46 -20.19 -0.28
C ALA A 29 -2.16 -20.46 1.20
N GLN A 30 -1.08 -21.20 1.48
CA GLN A 30 -0.64 -21.54 2.83
C GLN A 30 -0.21 -20.30 3.63
N LYS A 31 0.60 -19.40 3.02
CA LYS A 31 1.09 -18.19 3.69
C LYS A 31 -0.04 -17.30 4.19
N PHE A 32 -1.09 -17.12 3.38
CA PHE A 32 -2.18 -16.17 3.68
C PHE A 32 -3.45 -16.82 4.23
N GLY A 33 -3.50 -18.15 4.34
CA GLY A 33 -4.70 -18.87 4.73
C GLY A 33 -5.83 -18.76 3.68
N PHE A 34 -5.48 -18.64 2.40
CA PHE A 34 -6.44 -18.55 1.30
C PHE A 34 -6.68 -19.92 0.67
N SER A 35 -7.85 -20.11 0.03
CA SER A 35 -8.09 -21.28 -0.80
C SER A 35 -7.28 -21.21 -2.10
N LEU A 36 -6.95 -22.39 -2.66
CA LEU A 36 -6.29 -22.47 -3.98
C LEU A 36 -7.10 -21.76 -5.08
N SER A 37 -8.44 -21.84 -5.03
CA SER A 37 -9.31 -21.13 -5.98
C SER A 37 -9.20 -19.62 -5.85
N THR A 38 -9.03 -19.07 -4.64
CA THR A 38 -8.78 -17.65 -4.43
C THR A 38 -7.46 -17.22 -5.07
N VAL A 39 -6.39 -17.98 -4.87
CA VAL A 39 -5.09 -17.71 -5.50
C VAL A 39 -5.18 -17.83 -7.02
N PHE A 40 -5.79 -18.89 -7.53
CA PHE A 40 -5.99 -19.09 -8.97
C PHE A 40 -6.72 -17.91 -9.62
N ASN A 41 -7.82 -17.43 -8.99
CA ASN A 41 -8.57 -16.29 -9.51
C ASN A 41 -7.77 -14.99 -9.46
N ALA A 42 -6.95 -14.79 -8.43
CA ALA A 42 -6.08 -13.61 -8.32
C ALA A 42 -4.99 -13.55 -9.40
N LEU A 43 -4.59 -14.70 -9.95
CA LEU A 43 -3.56 -14.81 -10.98
C LEU A 43 -4.11 -14.71 -12.42
N LYS A 44 -5.44 -14.65 -12.62
CA LYS A 44 -6.02 -14.57 -13.97
C LYS A 44 -5.58 -13.31 -14.71
N THR A 45 -5.85 -12.13 -14.14
CA THR A 45 -5.47 -10.85 -14.75
C THR A 45 -3.97 -10.70 -14.96
N PRO A 46 -3.08 -11.04 -13.98
CA PRO A 46 -1.64 -11.08 -14.23
C PRO A 46 -1.19 -12.00 -15.37
N ARG A 47 -1.84 -13.15 -15.54
CA ARG A 47 -1.58 -14.05 -16.65
C ARG A 47 -2.05 -13.43 -17.98
N ASP A 48 -3.27 -12.90 -18.01
CA ASP A 48 -3.89 -12.37 -19.23
C ASP A 48 -3.16 -11.12 -19.74
N ASN A 49 -2.54 -10.34 -18.84
CA ASN A 49 -1.68 -9.20 -19.21
C ASN A 49 -0.19 -9.59 -19.39
N HIS A 50 0.17 -10.88 -19.29
CA HIS A 50 1.55 -11.37 -19.44
C HIS A 50 2.54 -10.77 -18.42
N SER A 51 2.12 -10.40 -17.23
CA SER A 51 3.06 -10.08 -16.13
C SER A 51 3.57 -11.33 -15.42
N ILE A 52 2.83 -12.44 -15.52
CA ILE A 52 3.26 -13.76 -15.08
C ILE A 52 3.07 -14.80 -16.20
N GLU A 53 3.91 -15.82 -16.20
CA GLU A 53 3.76 -17.03 -17.01
C GLU A 53 3.37 -18.22 -16.13
N VAL A 54 2.28 -18.91 -16.48
CA VAL A 54 1.75 -20.04 -15.69
C VAL A 54 2.20 -21.36 -16.29
N MET A 55 2.90 -22.18 -15.49
CA MET A 55 3.35 -23.52 -15.80
C MET A 55 2.49 -24.57 -15.04
N PRO A 56 2.56 -25.88 -15.37
CA PRO A 56 1.72 -26.90 -14.73
C PRO A 56 1.82 -26.97 -13.20
N ARG A 57 2.98 -26.64 -12.61
CA ARG A 57 3.24 -26.80 -11.17
C ARG A 57 3.61 -25.49 -10.46
N PHE A 58 3.88 -24.41 -11.18
CA PHE A 58 4.33 -23.13 -10.67
C PHE A 58 3.98 -22.02 -11.66
N PHE A 59 4.23 -20.79 -11.28
CA PHE A 59 4.23 -19.66 -12.21
C PHE A 59 5.49 -18.81 -11.99
N ILE A 60 5.84 -18.03 -12.99
CA ILE A 60 7.01 -17.15 -13.00
C ILE A 60 6.55 -15.71 -13.12
N LEU A 61 7.11 -14.81 -12.33
CA LEU A 61 6.98 -13.37 -12.53
C LEU A 61 7.89 -12.96 -13.70
N GLU A 62 7.29 -12.64 -14.84
CA GLU A 62 8.00 -12.25 -16.06
C GLU A 62 8.28 -10.74 -16.11
N ASN A 63 7.33 -9.94 -15.65
CA ASN A 63 7.44 -8.51 -15.74
C ASN A 63 6.96 -7.83 -14.45
N TYR A 64 7.93 -7.45 -13.62
CA TYR A 64 7.69 -6.79 -12.32
C TYR A 64 6.97 -5.44 -12.49
N PRO A 65 7.45 -4.47 -13.33
CA PRO A 65 6.73 -3.22 -13.54
C PRO A 65 5.29 -3.43 -13.97
N LYS A 66 5.04 -4.36 -14.89
CA LYS A 66 3.72 -4.62 -15.43
C LYS A 66 2.74 -5.12 -14.37
N LEU A 67 3.20 -5.96 -13.43
CA LEU A 67 2.38 -6.40 -12.30
C LEU A 67 2.12 -5.25 -11.32
N LEU A 68 3.12 -4.41 -11.05
CA LEU A 68 2.98 -3.27 -10.15
C LEU A 68 1.98 -2.23 -10.70
N TYR A 69 2.10 -1.86 -11.97
CA TYR A 69 1.14 -0.95 -12.61
C TYR A 69 -0.26 -1.55 -12.75
N LEU A 70 -0.38 -2.87 -12.97
CA LEU A 70 -1.68 -3.55 -12.91
C LEU A 70 -2.31 -3.36 -11.54
N TRP A 71 -1.56 -3.60 -10.46
CA TRP A 71 -2.06 -3.41 -9.11
C TRP A 71 -2.44 -1.94 -8.85
N ALA A 72 -1.59 -1.00 -9.21
CA ALA A 72 -1.85 0.43 -9.05
C ALA A 72 -3.15 0.87 -9.74
N ASN A 73 -3.41 0.38 -10.96
CA ASN A 73 -4.63 0.69 -11.71
C ASN A 73 -5.90 0.03 -11.17
N GLU A 74 -5.79 -1.15 -10.52
CA GLU A 74 -6.95 -1.85 -9.96
C GLU A 74 -7.22 -1.50 -8.49
N HIS A 75 -6.27 -0.86 -7.83
CA HIS A 75 -6.40 -0.41 -6.46
C HIS A 75 -7.45 0.71 -6.33
N SER A 76 -8.06 0.81 -5.16
CA SER A 76 -9.01 1.89 -4.87
C SER A 76 -8.94 2.29 -3.40
N LEU A 77 -8.44 3.47 -3.15
CA LEU A 77 -8.36 4.05 -1.80
C LEU A 77 -9.71 4.17 -1.11
N LYS A 78 -10.78 4.41 -1.88
CA LYS A 78 -12.15 4.52 -1.34
C LYS A 78 -12.59 3.27 -0.56
N ARG A 79 -12.08 2.09 -0.90
CA ARG A 79 -12.41 0.84 -0.19
C ARG A 79 -11.76 0.75 1.20
N GLU A 80 -10.70 1.47 1.40
CA GLU A 80 -9.88 1.39 2.61
C GLU A 80 -10.01 2.63 3.48
N MET A 81 -10.48 3.74 2.91
CA MET A 81 -10.70 4.99 3.61
C MET A 81 -11.80 4.82 4.67
N ILE A 82 -11.46 5.04 5.93
CA ILE A 82 -12.39 4.95 7.06
C ILE A 82 -12.65 6.30 7.73
N TYR A 83 -11.80 7.29 7.45
CA TYR A 83 -11.98 8.66 7.89
C TYR A 83 -11.13 9.60 7.04
N GLN A 84 -11.65 10.80 6.79
CA GLN A 84 -10.89 11.95 6.28
C GLN A 84 -11.39 13.23 6.95
N GLY A 85 -10.49 14.16 7.18
CA GLY A 85 -10.83 15.44 7.81
C GLY A 85 -9.69 16.44 7.74
N ARG A 86 -9.95 17.66 8.21
CA ARG A 86 -8.95 18.70 8.32
C ARG A 86 -8.52 18.87 9.77
N ILE A 87 -7.21 18.93 9.99
CA ILE A 87 -6.59 19.29 11.27
C ILE A 87 -5.75 20.55 11.03
N ASN A 88 -5.92 21.56 11.88
CA ASN A 88 -5.16 22.82 11.76
C ASN A 88 -3.76 22.66 12.39
N LYS A 89 -2.95 21.78 11.80
CA LYS A 89 -1.56 21.49 12.16
C LYS A 89 -0.75 21.29 10.89
N ASN A 90 0.55 21.59 10.94
CA ASN A 90 1.45 21.27 9.84
C ASN A 90 1.80 19.78 9.82
N ILE A 91 2.40 19.31 8.73
CA ILE A 91 2.70 17.89 8.53
C ILE A 91 3.64 17.32 9.60
N LEU A 92 4.63 18.07 10.06
CA LEU A 92 5.58 17.60 11.08
C LEU A 92 4.90 17.41 12.43
N GLU A 93 3.99 18.29 12.80
CA GLU A 93 3.18 18.17 14.03
C GLU A 93 2.29 16.92 13.94
N LEU A 94 1.63 16.70 12.79
CA LEU A 94 0.76 15.54 12.57
C LEU A 94 1.57 14.22 12.64
N GLU A 95 2.73 14.18 12.01
CA GLU A 95 3.61 13.02 12.06
C GLU A 95 4.09 12.72 13.48
N ASN A 96 4.53 13.73 14.22
CA ASN A 96 5.03 13.59 15.59
C ASN A 96 3.94 13.14 16.58
N GLU A 97 2.70 13.51 16.33
CA GLU A 97 1.55 13.11 17.16
C GLU A 97 0.97 11.74 16.76
N THR A 98 1.36 11.21 15.61
CA THR A 98 0.89 9.89 15.14
C THR A 98 1.35 8.80 16.11
N PRO A 99 0.44 7.97 16.64
CA PRO A 99 0.78 6.96 17.62
C PRO A 99 1.53 5.77 16.98
N ASP A 100 2.39 5.11 17.74
CA ASP A 100 3.25 3.99 17.28
C ASP A 100 2.47 2.78 16.74
N TRP A 101 1.20 2.60 17.15
CA TRP A 101 0.34 1.54 16.62
C TRP A 101 -0.27 1.85 15.25
N ALA A 102 -0.18 3.10 14.77
CA ALA A 102 -0.52 3.46 13.40
C ALA A 102 0.68 3.26 12.47
N SER A 103 0.42 2.90 11.23
CA SER A 103 1.46 2.80 10.21
C SER A 103 1.33 3.97 9.23
N PHE A 104 2.43 4.68 8.98
CA PHE A 104 2.43 5.71 7.96
C PHE A 104 2.19 5.10 6.57
N GLY A 105 1.42 5.81 5.75
CA GLY A 105 1.20 5.54 4.34
C GLY A 105 1.76 6.67 3.46
N PHE A 106 1.73 6.48 2.15
CA PHE A 106 2.01 7.50 1.16
C PHE A 106 3.35 8.22 1.37
N TYR A 107 3.34 9.54 1.42
CA TYR A 107 4.49 10.45 1.47
C TYR A 107 5.29 10.31 2.77
N SER A 108 4.60 10.24 3.91
CA SER A 108 5.27 10.00 5.20
C SER A 108 5.90 8.61 5.25
N ALA A 109 5.25 7.58 4.68
CA ALA A 109 5.86 6.25 4.58
C ALA A 109 7.12 6.27 3.71
N TYR A 110 7.10 6.98 2.58
CA TYR A 110 8.27 7.19 1.74
C TYR A 110 9.40 7.86 2.53
N LYS A 111 9.11 9.01 3.16
CA LYS A 111 10.06 9.79 3.96
C LYS A 111 10.74 8.94 5.04
N PHE A 112 9.95 8.20 5.82
CA PHE A 112 10.51 7.36 6.90
C PHE A 112 11.27 6.14 6.38
N LEU A 113 10.91 5.62 5.20
CA LEU A 113 11.60 4.48 4.61
C LEU A 113 12.95 4.86 4.00
N TYR A 114 13.01 6.00 3.30
CA TYR A 114 14.19 6.40 2.51
C TYR A 114 14.98 7.55 3.15
N GLN A 115 14.48 8.16 4.23
CA GLN A 115 15.07 9.34 4.88
C GLN A 115 15.27 10.49 3.88
N ASP A 116 14.29 10.66 2.98
CA ASP A 116 14.31 11.58 1.85
C ASP A 116 12.90 12.08 1.54
N THR A 117 12.78 13.26 0.92
CA THR A 117 11.51 13.83 0.47
C THR A 117 11.69 14.49 -0.89
N PRO A 118 11.20 13.87 -1.98
CA PRO A 118 11.33 14.42 -3.34
C PRO A 118 10.62 15.76 -3.53
N ALA A 119 9.60 16.04 -2.74
CA ALA A 119 8.87 17.30 -2.72
C ALA A 119 8.28 17.58 -1.34
N ASP A 120 7.94 18.84 -1.07
CA ASP A 120 7.14 19.20 0.11
C ASP A 120 5.73 18.63 -0.04
N TYR A 121 5.15 18.17 1.09
CA TYR A 121 3.79 17.63 1.15
C TYR A 121 3.10 18.08 2.45
N ASP A 122 1.77 18.11 2.44
CA ASP A 122 0.95 18.60 3.53
C ASP A 122 -0.22 17.68 3.94
N HIS A 123 -0.34 16.52 3.30
CA HIS A 123 -1.35 15.51 3.59
C HIS A 123 -0.75 14.33 4.35
N LEU A 124 -1.38 13.97 5.48
CA LEU A 124 -1.01 12.79 6.25
C LEU A 124 -1.98 11.63 5.98
N TYR A 125 -1.42 10.51 5.56
CA TYR A 125 -2.11 9.24 5.39
C TYR A 125 -1.59 8.22 6.40
N ILE A 126 -2.48 7.63 7.20
CA ILE A 126 -2.12 6.59 8.17
C ILE A 126 -3.04 5.38 8.05
N TYR A 127 -2.47 4.22 8.30
CA TYR A 127 -3.18 2.95 8.36
C TYR A 127 -3.35 2.51 9.81
N VAL A 128 -4.59 2.20 10.19
CA VAL A 128 -4.93 1.75 11.53
C VAL A 128 -5.85 0.53 11.50
N ASP A 129 -5.82 -0.27 12.55
CA ASP A 129 -6.82 -1.30 12.74
C ASP A 129 -8.20 -0.67 12.97
N SER A 130 -9.25 -1.29 12.45
CA SER A 130 -10.60 -0.71 12.46
C SER A 130 -11.11 -0.37 13.89
N GLY A 131 -10.65 -1.10 14.91
CA GLY A 131 -10.98 -0.83 16.32
C GLY A 131 -10.32 0.42 16.91
N GLU A 132 -9.27 0.94 16.29
CA GLU A 132 -8.46 2.03 16.82
C GLU A 132 -8.94 3.43 16.38
N LEU A 133 -9.87 3.51 15.43
CA LEU A 133 -10.39 4.79 14.93
C LEU A 133 -10.96 5.70 16.04
N THR A 134 -11.65 5.12 17.02
CA THR A 134 -12.22 5.88 18.14
C THR A 134 -11.13 6.49 19.02
N LYS A 135 -10.03 5.76 19.27
CA LYS A 135 -8.88 6.28 20.02
C LYS A 135 -8.19 7.40 19.26
N LEU A 136 -8.04 7.22 17.93
CA LEU A 136 -7.46 8.22 17.05
C LEU A 136 -8.29 9.51 17.04
N LYS A 137 -9.62 9.40 16.94
CA LYS A 137 -10.54 10.54 17.00
C LYS A 137 -10.38 11.35 18.28
N LYS A 138 -10.23 10.69 19.43
CA LYS A 138 -10.00 11.38 20.71
C LYS A 138 -8.62 12.06 20.75
N ARG A 139 -7.58 11.41 20.22
CA ARG A 139 -6.20 11.91 20.26
C ARG A 139 -6.04 13.21 19.47
N PHE A 140 -6.63 13.26 18.29
CA PHE A 140 -6.53 14.40 17.39
C PHE A 140 -7.71 15.37 17.45
N ASP A 141 -8.66 15.15 18.37
CA ASP A 141 -9.91 15.90 18.46
C ASP A 141 -10.60 16.03 17.08
N LEU A 142 -10.71 14.88 16.39
CA LEU A 142 -11.19 14.87 15.02
C LEU A 142 -12.67 15.23 14.92
N PRO A 143 -13.05 16.17 14.03
CA PRO A 143 -14.43 16.55 13.83
C PRO A 143 -15.26 15.37 13.27
N SER A 144 -16.54 15.34 13.66
CA SER A 144 -17.48 14.32 13.16
C SER A 144 -17.91 14.55 11.71
N LYS A 145 -17.72 15.75 11.18
CA LYS A 145 -18.08 16.11 9.79
C LYS A 145 -16.86 16.06 8.89
N VAL A 146 -17.07 15.55 7.67
CA VAL A 146 -16.07 15.56 6.59
C VAL A 146 -15.88 17.00 6.13
N ASP A 147 -14.63 17.46 6.07
CA ASP A 147 -14.28 18.79 5.54
C ASP A 147 -14.14 18.72 4.01
N PHE A 148 -14.34 19.87 3.34
CA PHE A 148 -14.19 19.98 1.88
C PHE A 148 -12.71 19.97 1.42
N SER A 149 -11.76 20.19 2.34
CA SER A 149 -10.33 20.19 2.05
C SER A 149 -9.57 19.43 3.14
N PRO A 150 -9.69 18.11 3.18
CA PRO A 150 -9.02 17.30 4.19
C PRO A 150 -7.50 17.31 3.98
N ASN A 151 -6.74 17.21 5.08
CA ASN A 151 -5.29 17.01 5.09
C ASN A 151 -4.87 15.80 5.94
N PHE A 152 -5.86 15.12 6.54
CA PHE A 152 -5.64 13.97 7.41
C PHE A 152 -6.56 12.82 6.98
N PHE A 153 -5.96 11.69 6.63
CA PHE A 153 -6.64 10.54 6.05
C PHE A 153 -6.32 9.28 6.83
N VAL A 154 -7.34 8.52 7.15
CA VAL A 154 -7.20 7.26 7.88
C VAL A 154 -7.72 6.11 7.03
N LEU A 155 -6.85 5.15 6.80
CA LEU A 155 -7.15 3.95 6.03
C LEU A 155 -7.15 2.72 6.95
N LYS A 156 -7.90 1.72 6.54
CA LYS A 156 -7.96 0.44 7.24
C LYS A 156 -6.69 -0.36 6.95
N LYS A 157 -5.95 -0.70 8.01
CA LYS A 157 -4.79 -1.59 7.96
C LYS A 157 -5.21 -3.01 7.56
N ASP A 158 -4.48 -3.62 6.64
CA ASP A 158 -4.70 -5.02 6.35
C ASP A 158 -3.94 -5.94 7.34
N PRO A 159 -4.52 -7.08 7.74
CA PRO A 159 -3.95 -7.91 8.82
C PRO A 159 -2.65 -8.63 8.41
N TRP A 160 -2.30 -8.63 7.12
CA TRP A 160 -1.07 -9.27 6.61
C TRP A 160 0.12 -8.31 6.53
N LEU A 161 -0.08 -7.02 6.86
CA LEU A 161 1.03 -6.06 6.96
C LEU A 161 2.09 -6.51 7.98
N LYS A 162 1.68 -7.27 9.00
CA LYS A 162 2.58 -7.93 9.97
C LYS A 162 3.70 -8.75 9.34
N PHE A 163 3.51 -9.29 8.13
CA PHE A 163 4.56 -10.04 7.42
C PHE A 163 5.70 -9.14 6.90
N TYR A 164 5.52 -7.83 6.95
CA TYR A 164 6.48 -6.82 6.49
C TYR A 164 6.90 -5.90 7.64
N SER A 165 6.97 -6.44 8.88
CA SER A 165 7.31 -5.70 10.10
C SER A 165 6.39 -4.49 10.36
N GLU A 166 5.13 -4.62 9.97
CA GLU A 166 4.08 -3.59 10.06
C GLU A 166 4.39 -2.25 9.36
N LYS A 167 5.39 -2.26 8.47
CA LYS A 167 5.77 -1.12 7.64
C LYS A 167 5.20 -1.27 6.24
N MET A 168 4.88 -0.13 5.61
CA MET A 168 4.51 -0.13 4.20
C MET A 168 5.70 -0.54 3.34
N THR A 169 5.44 -1.44 2.38
CA THR A 169 6.44 -1.83 1.41
C THR A 169 6.57 -0.76 0.32
N PRO A 170 7.72 -0.61 -0.35
CA PRO A 170 7.85 0.33 -1.46
C PRO A 170 6.77 0.17 -2.54
N GLU A 171 6.38 -1.08 -2.82
CA GLU A 171 5.35 -1.40 -3.78
C GLU A 171 3.97 -0.89 -3.33
N GLN A 172 3.65 -1.02 -2.03
CA GLN A 172 2.43 -0.46 -1.48
C GLN A 172 2.44 1.06 -1.52
N ILE A 173 3.56 1.69 -1.14
CA ILE A 173 3.72 3.14 -1.18
C ILE A 173 3.52 3.66 -2.61
N PHE A 174 4.07 2.95 -3.60
CA PHE A 174 3.88 3.29 -5.02
C PHE A 174 2.40 3.23 -5.41
N VAL A 175 1.72 2.14 -5.08
CA VAL A 175 0.29 1.94 -5.39
C VAL A 175 -0.59 2.98 -4.70
N ASP A 176 -0.29 3.31 -3.45
CA ASP A 176 -1.01 4.32 -2.68
C ASP A 176 -0.88 5.70 -3.34
N ILE A 177 0.35 6.15 -3.62
CA ILE A 177 0.63 7.45 -4.22
C ILE A 177 0.10 7.53 -5.66
N TRP A 178 0.13 6.43 -6.44
CA TRP A 178 -0.47 6.37 -7.77
C TRP A 178 -1.95 6.71 -7.78
N ASN A 179 -2.66 6.41 -6.68
CA ASN A 179 -4.08 6.65 -6.51
C ASN A 179 -4.41 7.96 -5.77
N SER A 180 -3.43 8.82 -5.55
CA SER A 180 -3.61 10.14 -4.94
C SER A 180 -3.76 11.24 -5.98
N ASP A 181 -4.41 12.34 -5.62
CA ASP A 181 -4.70 13.46 -6.53
C ASP A 181 -3.80 14.68 -6.24
N GLU A 182 -2.85 14.59 -5.32
CA GLU A 182 -2.00 15.71 -4.92
C GLU A 182 -0.96 16.04 -6.00
N TRP A 183 -0.73 17.32 -6.22
CA TRP A 183 0.16 17.83 -7.27
C TRP A 183 1.61 17.34 -7.13
N TYR A 184 2.06 17.06 -5.91
CA TYR A 184 3.41 16.58 -5.62
C TYR A 184 3.58 15.05 -5.75
N ALA A 185 2.49 14.31 -5.94
CA ALA A 185 2.52 12.85 -6.09
C ALA A 185 3.50 12.37 -7.18
N LYS A 186 3.57 13.11 -8.30
CA LYS A 186 4.42 12.79 -9.45
C LYS A 186 5.92 12.73 -9.08
N ASP A 187 6.38 13.59 -8.17
CA ASP A 187 7.79 13.65 -7.80
C ASP A 187 8.16 12.43 -6.92
N PHE A 188 7.26 12.03 -6.02
CA PHE A 188 7.39 10.79 -5.24
C PHE A 188 7.31 9.54 -6.10
N LEU A 189 6.39 9.49 -7.07
CA LEU A 189 6.28 8.36 -8.01
C LEU A 189 7.56 8.19 -8.80
N LYS A 190 8.09 9.27 -9.38
CA LYS A 190 9.36 9.24 -10.10
C LYS A 190 10.51 8.73 -9.24
N ALA A 191 10.62 9.21 -8.01
CA ALA A 191 11.63 8.74 -7.08
C ALA A 191 11.45 7.26 -6.70
N LEU A 192 10.19 6.76 -6.59
CA LEU A 192 9.90 5.35 -6.36
C LEU A 192 10.21 4.48 -7.58
N GLU A 193 9.97 4.98 -8.81
CA GLU A 193 10.36 4.30 -10.05
C GLU A 193 11.86 4.06 -10.07
N ASP A 194 12.67 5.08 -9.74
CA ASP A 194 14.13 4.95 -9.64
C ASP A 194 14.55 3.94 -8.54
N LYS A 195 13.91 3.98 -7.36
CA LYS A 195 14.20 3.06 -6.24
C LYS A 195 13.80 1.61 -6.54
N LEU A 196 12.77 1.40 -7.34
CA LEU A 196 12.24 0.10 -7.73
C LEU A 196 12.83 -0.44 -9.05
N ASN A 197 13.65 0.36 -9.74
CA ASN A 197 14.24 0.07 -11.06
C ASN A 197 13.14 -0.26 -12.11
N LEU A 198 12.12 0.59 -12.21
CA LEU A 198 10.99 0.44 -13.13
C LEU A 198 11.30 0.97 -14.53
#